data_8021fd4b59e4d4c8206755cd567a71ad
#
_entry.id   8021fd4b59e4d4c8206755cd567a71ad
#
_cell.length_a   1.000
_cell.length_b   1.000
_cell.length_c   1.000
_cell.angle_alpha   90.00
_cell.angle_beta   90.00
_cell.angle_gamma   90.00
#
_symmetry.space_group_name_H-M   'P 1'
#
loop_
_entity.id
_entity.type
_entity.pdbx_description
1 polymer ?
#
loop_
_entity_poly.entity_id
_entity_poly.type
_entity_poly.pdbx_seq_one_letter_code
_entity_poly.pdbx_strand_id
1 'polypeptide(L)'
;YDQRRPRPARHALAARHPELIFPIFTNGTMMDEATLRLFDQNRNLIPVVSIEGAQTETDTRRGAGTHAKIETAMAHMARRDMLFGASITVTRENLHEVLQPEFLANLRNKGCGIVFYVEYVPAQAGTEALALTEAELETLNRACDTLKSRFKDMVVLSFPGDEAAMGGCLASGRGFFHISPTGDAEPCPFSPIAKHNLKDASMKEVLQSRYYAKLREMAAQAGPRTGGCVLFQRQAEVQALLAQ
;
A
#
# COMPACT_ATOMS: atom_id res chain seq x y z
N TYR A 1 -16.02 2.01 -1.46
CA TYR A 1 -15.76 0.84 -2.32
C TYR A 1 -16.88 -0.16 -2.09
N ASP A 2 -17.72 -0.42 -3.10
CA ASP A 2 -18.84 -1.37 -2.98
C ASP A 2 -18.32 -2.81 -2.98
N GLN A 3 -18.22 -3.41 -1.80
CA GLN A 3 -17.78 -4.80 -1.61
C GLN A 3 -18.82 -5.84 -2.12
N ARG A 4 -19.99 -5.41 -2.59
CA ARG A 4 -21.10 -6.26 -3.00
C ARG A 4 -21.06 -6.70 -4.47
N ARG A 5 -20.09 -6.25 -5.28
CA ARG A 5 -19.96 -6.70 -6.68
C ARG A 5 -19.28 -8.06 -6.78
N PRO A 6 -19.74 -8.92 -7.70
CA PRO A 6 -19.25 -10.30 -7.84
C PRO A 6 -17.73 -10.34 -8.07
N ARG A 7 -17.06 -11.20 -7.29
CA ARG A 7 -15.61 -11.43 -7.27
C ARG A 7 -15.03 -12.27 -8.44
N PRO A 8 -15.81 -12.76 -9.46
CA PRO A 8 -15.30 -13.72 -10.45
C PRO A 8 -14.14 -13.22 -11.32
N ALA A 9 -14.08 -11.91 -11.61
CA ALA A 9 -13.09 -11.37 -12.54
C ALA A 9 -11.64 -11.40 -12.01
N ARG A 10 -11.45 -11.26 -10.69
CA ARG A 10 -10.11 -11.23 -10.08
C ARG A 10 -9.44 -12.60 -10.09
N HIS A 11 -10.22 -13.66 -9.87
CA HIS A 11 -9.70 -15.05 -9.86
C HIS A 11 -9.31 -15.51 -11.23
N ALA A 12 -10.13 -15.19 -12.23
CA ALA A 12 -9.84 -15.52 -13.61
C ALA A 12 -8.53 -14.88 -14.09
N LEU A 13 -8.19 -13.69 -13.59
CA LEU A 13 -6.93 -13.05 -13.92
C LEU A 13 -5.74 -13.75 -13.23
N ALA A 14 -5.82 -13.97 -11.92
CA ALA A 14 -4.76 -14.64 -11.17
C ALA A 14 -4.50 -16.07 -11.66
N ALA A 15 -5.56 -16.83 -11.95
CA ALA A 15 -5.44 -18.18 -12.50
C ALA A 15 -4.78 -18.22 -13.90
N ARG A 16 -4.95 -17.17 -14.71
CA ARG A 16 -4.32 -17.07 -16.04
C ARG A 16 -2.88 -16.58 -16.00
N HIS A 17 -2.46 -15.98 -14.88
CA HIS A 17 -1.14 -15.40 -14.71
C HIS A 17 -0.49 -15.90 -13.41
N PRO A 18 -0.16 -17.20 -13.32
CA PRO A 18 0.46 -17.80 -12.14
C PRO A 18 1.87 -17.25 -11.86
N GLU A 19 2.52 -16.66 -12.87
CA GLU A 19 3.82 -16.00 -12.77
C GLU A 19 3.78 -14.62 -12.09
N LEU A 20 2.58 -14.03 -11.92
CA LEU A 20 2.40 -12.73 -11.28
C LEU A 20 1.90 -12.91 -9.85
N ILE A 21 2.33 -12.01 -8.98
CA ILE A 21 1.86 -11.89 -7.60
C ILE A 21 0.85 -10.74 -7.50
N PHE A 22 -0.30 -11.01 -6.88
CA PHE A 22 -1.38 -10.05 -6.70
C PHE A 22 -1.63 -9.79 -5.21
N PRO A 23 -0.98 -8.78 -4.59
CA PRO A 23 -1.33 -8.37 -3.23
C PRO A 23 -2.74 -7.77 -3.19
N ILE A 24 -3.58 -8.29 -2.31
CA ILE A 24 -4.97 -7.84 -2.13
C ILE A 24 -5.10 -7.17 -0.77
N PHE A 25 -5.01 -5.85 -0.77
CA PHE A 25 -5.19 -5.06 0.46
C PHE A 25 -6.65 -5.12 0.90
N THR A 26 -6.86 -5.48 2.17
CA THR A 26 -8.19 -5.71 2.75
C THR A 26 -8.23 -5.29 4.22
N ASN A 27 -9.40 -4.89 4.69
CA ASN A 27 -9.62 -4.67 6.13
C ASN A 27 -9.76 -5.99 6.93
N GLY A 28 -9.74 -7.15 6.27
CA GLY A 28 -9.80 -8.45 6.90
C GLY A 28 -11.16 -8.85 7.50
N THR A 29 -12.17 -7.96 7.47
CA THR A 29 -13.45 -8.19 8.19
C THR A 29 -14.40 -9.14 7.47
N MET A 30 -14.11 -9.52 6.23
CA MET A 30 -14.94 -10.42 5.41
C MET A 30 -14.14 -11.63 4.90
N MET A 31 -13.28 -12.20 5.76
CA MET A 31 -12.52 -13.44 5.48
C MET A 31 -13.37 -14.66 5.80
N ASP A 32 -14.51 -14.79 5.11
CA ASP A 32 -15.37 -15.97 5.19
C ASP A 32 -14.76 -17.18 4.47
N GLU A 33 -15.37 -18.35 4.65
CA GLU A 33 -14.90 -19.60 4.07
C GLU A 33 -14.82 -19.56 2.53
N ALA A 34 -15.76 -18.87 1.88
CA ALA A 34 -15.75 -18.70 0.42
C ALA A 34 -14.55 -17.86 -0.05
N THR A 35 -14.23 -16.80 0.69
CA THR A 35 -13.07 -15.94 0.43
C THR A 35 -11.76 -16.70 0.66
N LEU A 36 -11.67 -17.47 1.74
CA LEU A 36 -10.48 -18.26 2.05
C LEU A 36 -10.22 -19.33 0.98
N ARG A 37 -11.25 -20.09 0.56
CA ARG A 37 -11.10 -21.06 -0.56
C ARG A 37 -10.58 -20.45 -1.82
N LEU A 38 -10.90 -19.22 -2.07
CA LEU A 38 -10.49 -18.46 -3.21
C LEU A 38 -8.97 -18.20 -3.21
N PHE A 39 -8.42 -17.81 -2.07
CA PHE A 39 -6.98 -17.67 -1.88
C PHE A 39 -6.29 -19.05 -1.91
N ASP A 40 -6.92 -20.11 -1.40
CA ASP A 40 -6.39 -21.48 -1.49
C ASP A 40 -6.22 -21.93 -2.95
N GLN A 41 -7.18 -21.61 -3.80
CA GLN A 41 -7.16 -21.98 -5.21
C GLN A 41 -6.20 -21.14 -6.06
N ASN A 42 -5.82 -19.96 -5.56
CA ASN A 42 -4.98 -18.99 -6.29
C ASN A 42 -3.89 -18.46 -5.34
N ARG A 43 -2.85 -19.26 -5.12
CA ARG A 43 -1.77 -18.95 -4.17
C ARG A 43 -0.93 -17.72 -4.51
N ASN A 44 -1.06 -17.22 -5.72
CA ASN A 44 -0.48 -15.95 -6.18
C ASN A 44 -1.35 -14.73 -5.83
N LEU A 45 -2.57 -14.92 -5.30
CA LEU A 45 -3.32 -13.88 -4.59
C LEU A 45 -2.87 -13.84 -3.14
N ILE A 46 -2.22 -12.77 -2.72
CA ILE A 46 -1.70 -12.62 -1.36
C ILE A 46 -2.58 -11.64 -0.60
N PRO A 47 -3.37 -12.09 0.39
CA PRO A 47 -4.13 -11.19 1.24
C PRO A 47 -3.18 -10.36 2.11
N VAL A 48 -3.38 -9.04 2.11
CA VAL A 48 -2.64 -8.09 2.96
C VAL A 48 -3.66 -7.39 3.85
N VAL A 49 -3.67 -7.76 5.12
CA VAL A 49 -4.63 -7.21 6.08
C VAL A 49 -4.15 -5.87 6.60
N SER A 50 -5.06 -4.92 6.68
CA SER A 50 -4.74 -3.59 7.22
C SER A 50 -4.88 -3.60 8.74
N ILE A 51 -3.80 -3.25 9.44
CA ILE A 51 -3.71 -3.14 10.90
C ILE A 51 -2.98 -1.84 11.25
N GLU A 52 -3.26 -1.23 12.41
CA GLU A 52 -2.66 0.07 12.75
C GLU A 52 -1.74 0.01 13.98
N GLY A 53 -1.61 -1.14 14.60
CA GLY A 53 -0.91 -1.38 15.86
C GLY A 53 -1.58 -2.48 16.63
N ALA A 54 -1.55 -2.43 17.96
CA ALA A 54 -2.33 -3.32 18.83
C ALA A 54 -3.84 -3.01 18.73
N GLN A 55 -4.61 -3.54 19.67
CA GLN A 55 -6.06 -3.41 19.66
C GLN A 55 -6.52 -1.95 19.72
N THR A 56 -5.91 -1.16 20.59
CA THR A 56 -6.32 0.24 20.82
C THR A 56 -6.17 1.07 19.56
N GLU A 57 -5.01 1.05 18.92
CA GLU A 57 -4.68 1.81 17.72
C GLU A 57 -5.55 1.37 16.54
N THR A 58 -5.68 0.05 16.38
CA THR A 58 -6.49 -0.53 15.29
C THR A 58 -7.98 -0.22 15.47
N ASP A 59 -8.53 -0.42 16.65
CA ASP A 59 -9.96 -0.21 16.90
C ASP A 59 -10.32 1.29 16.90
N THR A 60 -9.43 2.16 17.38
CA THR A 60 -9.63 3.61 17.33
C THR A 60 -9.76 4.11 15.88
N ARG A 61 -8.88 3.66 15.00
CA ARG A 61 -8.87 4.13 13.62
C ARG A 61 -9.88 3.41 12.71
N ARG A 62 -10.16 2.13 12.97
CA ARG A 62 -10.94 1.27 12.07
C ARG A 62 -12.30 0.87 12.61
N GLY A 63 -12.61 1.27 13.84
CA GLY A 63 -13.84 0.96 14.54
C GLY A 63 -13.70 -0.23 15.48
N ALA A 64 -14.44 -0.17 16.60
CA ALA A 64 -14.40 -1.13 17.69
C ALA A 64 -14.59 -2.58 17.20
N GLY A 65 -13.78 -3.52 17.72
CA GLY A 65 -13.81 -4.94 17.38
C GLY A 65 -13.20 -5.31 16.02
N THR A 66 -12.62 -4.35 15.29
CA THR A 66 -11.94 -4.62 14.03
C THR A 66 -10.67 -5.44 14.24
N HIS A 67 -9.89 -5.11 15.29
CA HIS A 67 -8.69 -5.86 15.63
C HIS A 67 -8.98 -7.36 15.84
N ALA A 68 -10.00 -7.69 16.61
CA ALA A 68 -10.38 -9.10 16.85
C ALA A 68 -10.76 -9.85 15.55
N LYS A 69 -11.41 -9.17 14.61
CA LYS A 69 -11.74 -9.74 13.29
C LYS A 69 -10.47 -9.99 12.45
N ILE A 70 -9.52 -9.06 12.50
CA ILE A 70 -8.21 -9.20 11.82
C ILE A 70 -7.44 -10.38 12.42
N GLU A 71 -7.38 -10.50 13.75
CA GLU A 71 -6.75 -11.63 14.44
C GLU A 71 -7.36 -12.97 13.99
N THR A 72 -8.68 -13.04 13.94
CA THR A 72 -9.40 -14.23 13.45
C THR A 72 -9.04 -14.52 11.99
N ALA A 73 -8.99 -13.51 11.13
CA ALA A 73 -8.63 -13.66 9.73
C ALA A 73 -7.20 -14.20 9.57
N MET A 74 -6.22 -13.61 10.29
CA MET A 74 -4.83 -14.09 10.30
C MET A 74 -4.72 -15.54 10.76
N ALA A 75 -5.42 -15.91 11.85
CA ALA A 75 -5.44 -17.29 12.34
C ALA A 75 -6.05 -18.27 11.33
N HIS A 76 -7.07 -17.86 10.57
CA HIS A 76 -7.63 -18.68 9.48
C HIS A 76 -6.66 -18.89 8.33
N MET A 77 -5.94 -17.84 7.94
CA MET A 77 -4.93 -17.91 6.88
C MET A 77 -3.73 -18.76 7.30
N ALA A 78 -3.22 -18.57 8.52
CA ALA A 78 -2.11 -19.35 9.06
C ALA A 78 -2.42 -20.86 9.12
N ARG A 79 -3.62 -21.26 9.59
CA ARG A 79 -4.05 -22.68 9.62
C ARG A 79 -4.14 -23.34 8.23
N ARG A 80 -4.13 -22.54 7.15
CA ARG A 80 -4.18 -23.00 5.75
C ARG A 80 -2.84 -22.88 5.05
N ASP A 81 -1.78 -22.58 5.81
CA ASP A 81 -0.44 -22.31 5.25
C ASP A 81 -0.48 -21.31 4.09
N MET A 82 -1.31 -20.28 4.22
CA MET A 82 -1.39 -19.20 3.26
C MET A 82 -0.27 -18.18 3.52
N LEU A 83 0.43 -17.76 2.45
CA LEU A 83 1.23 -16.54 2.53
C LEU A 83 0.27 -15.35 2.64
N PHE A 84 0.43 -14.54 3.67
CA PHE A 84 -0.30 -13.29 3.85
C PHE A 84 0.60 -12.19 4.40
N GLY A 85 0.13 -10.96 4.26
CA GLY A 85 0.83 -9.77 4.73
C GLY A 85 -0.02 -8.91 5.65
N ALA A 86 0.64 -7.95 6.29
CA ALA A 86 0.04 -6.85 7.03
C ALA A 86 0.42 -5.52 6.39
N SER A 87 -0.51 -4.58 6.31
CA SER A 87 -0.26 -3.20 5.91
C SER A 87 -0.58 -2.27 7.06
N ILE A 88 0.39 -1.45 7.43
CA ILE A 88 0.33 -0.53 8.56
C ILE A 88 0.44 0.88 8.00
N THR A 89 -0.59 1.70 8.22
CA THR A 89 -0.46 3.12 7.94
C THR A 89 0.24 3.79 9.12
N VAL A 90 1.47 4.24 8.90
CA VAL A 90 2.29 4.84 9.95
C VAL A 90 1.94 6.31 10.11
N THR A 91 1.50 6.66 11.30
CA THR A 91 1.20 8.02 11.74
C THR A 91 2.06 8.39 12.94
N ARG A 92 2.05 9.65 13.34
CA ARG A 92 2.71 10.08 14.58
C ARG A 92 2.20 9.37 15.84
N GLU A 93 0.94 8.93 15.81
CA GLU A 93 0.29 8.28 16.96
C GLU A 93 0.77 6.85 17.18
N ASN A 94 1.02 6.08 16.10
CA ASN A 94 1.38 4.66 16.19
C ASN A 94 2.87 4.37 15.89
N LEU A 95 3.66 5.36 15.43
CA LEU A 95 5.05 5.19 15.00
C LEU A 95 5.88 4.36 15.98
N HIS A 96 5.87 4.76 17.25
CA HIS A 96 6.72 4.13 18.26
C HIS A 96 6.35 2.69 18.54
N GLU A 97 5.06 2.35 18.50
CA GLU A 97 4.57 1.00 18.75
C GLU A 97 4.88 0.07 17.59
N VAL A 98 4.51 0.46 16.38
CA VAL A 98 4.61 -0.43 15.20
C VAL A 98 6.05 -0.68 14.74
N LEU A 99 7.00 0.15 15.20
CA LEU A 99 8.41 -0.04 14.94
C LEU A 99 9.14 -0.89 16.00
N GLN A 100 8.47 -1.29 17.09
CA GLN A 100 9.08 -2.19 18.04
C GLN A 100 9.32 -3.57 17.42
N PRO A 101 10.51 -4.16 17.59
CA PRO A 101 10.77 -5.51 17.09
C PRO A 101 9.78 -6.56 17.61
N GLU A 102 9.24 -6.35 18.80
CA GLU A 102 8.24 -7.21 19.44
C GLU A 102 6.92 -7.21 18.68
N PHE A 103 6.52 -6.06 18.11
CA PHE A 103 5.33 -5.95 17.25
C PHE A 103 5.49 -6.81 15.99
N LEU A 104 6.63 -6.68 15.32
CA LEU A 104 6.92 -7.47 14.12
C LEU A 104 7.07 -8.96 14.43
N ALA A 105 7.72 -9.30 15.56
CA ALA A 105 7.82 -10.67 16.04
C ALA A 105 6.44 -11.29 16.31
N ASN A 106 5.49 -10.53 16.86
CA ASN A 106 4.12 -10.97 17.09
C ASN A 106 3.41 -11.27 15.74
N LEU A 107 3.51 -10.41 14.76
CA LEU A 107 2.96 -10.65 13.41
C LEU A 107 3.58 -11.92 12.77
N ARG A 108 4.91 -12.06 12.86
CA ARG A 108 5.62 -13.25 12.40
C ARG A 108 5.13 -14.54 13.05
N ASN A 109 4.97 -14.52 14.38
CA ASN A 109 4.51 -15.68 15.14
C ASN A 109 3.05 -16.07 14.78
N LYS A 110 2.28 -15.14 14.24
CA LYS A 110 0.94 -15.38 13.68
C LYS A 110 0.96 -15.88 12.23
N GLY A 111 2.15 -16.07 11.64
CA GLY A 111 2.32 -16.55 10.26
C GLY A 111 2.36 -15.46 9.20
N CYS A 112 2.40 -14.18 9.58
CA CYS A 112 2.55 -13.08 8.62
C CYS A 112 3.96 -13.11 8.00
N GLY A 113 4.05 -13.15 6.68
CA GLY A 113 5.32 -13.19 5.93
C GLY A 113 5.72 -11.86 5.29
N ILE A 114 4.80 -10.91 5.19
CA ILE A 114 5.03 -9.63 4.49
C ILE A 114 4.48 -8.49 5.33
N VAL A 115 5.26 -7.43 5.53
CA VAL A 115 4.78 -6.20 6.20
C VAL A 115 5.06 -4.99 5.34
N PHE A 116 4.02 -4.19 5.12
CA PHE A 116 4.09 -2.89 4.45
C PHE A 116 3.92 -1.78 5.50
N TYR A 117 4.97 -1.02 5.73
CA TYR A 117 4.89 0.27 6.42
C TYR A 117 4.57 1.34 5.40
N VAL A 118 3.38 1.92 5.47
CA VAL A 118 2.91 2.95 4.53
C VAL A 118 2.85 4.28 5.27
N GLU A 119 3.64 5.26 4.84
CA GLU A 119 3.61 6.59 5.42
C GLU A 119 2.22 7.22 5.24
N TYR A 120 1.70 7.83 6.28
CA TYR A 120 0.44 8.55 6.19
C TYR A 120 0.58 9.80 5.32
N VAL A 121 -0.28 9.92 4.31
CA VAL A 121 -0.42 11.13 3.48
C VAL A 121 -1.71 11.83 3.86
N PRO A 122 -1.68 13.11 4.29
CA PRO A 122 -2.85 13.86 4.76
C PRO A 122 -3.74 14.32 3.58
N ALA A 123 -4.30 13.34 2.86
CA ALA A 123 -5.18 13.60 1.71
C ALA A 123 -6.52 14.25 2.10
N GLN A 124 -6.90 14.17 3.37
CA GLN A 124 -8.10 14.80 3.92
C GLN A 124 -7.70 16.03 4.75
N ALA A 125 -8.33 17.16 4.50
CA ALA A 125 -8.09 18.39 5.28
C ALA A 125 -8.37 18.18 6.78
N GLY A 126 -7.53 18.74 7.64
CA GLY A 126 -7.62 18.62 9.10
C GLY A 126 -6.95 17.36 9.67
N THR A 127 -6.25 16.58 8.84
CA THR A 127 -5.51 15.38 9.27
C THR A 127 -3.98 15.53 9.19
N GLU A 128 -3.51 16.73 8.97
CA GLU A 128 -2.08 17.06 8.79
C GLU A 128 -1.25 16.71 10.03
N ALA A 129 -1.85 16.80 11.21
CA ALA A 129 -1.21 16.46 12.48
C ALA A 129 -0.84 14.97 12.61
N LEU A 130 -1.44 14.09 11.80
CA LEU A 130 -1.11 12.66 11.76
C LEU A 130 0.13 12.35 10.91
N ALA A 131 0.51 13.26 10.01
CA ALA A 131 1.66 13.07 9.14
C ALA A 131 2.97 13.14 9.94
N LEU A 132 3.91 12.29 9.54
CA LEU A 132 5.24 12.23 10.15
C LEU A 132 6.04 13.51 9.84
N THR A 133 6.77 14.01 10.82
CA THR A 133 7.80 15.03 10.62
C THR A 133 9.03 14.42 9.94
N GLU A 134 9.95 15.25 9.45
CA GLU A 134 11.21 14.80 8.84
C GLU A 134 12.03 13.90 9.79
N ALA A 135 12.15 14.27 11.06
CA ALA A 135 12.84 13.48 12.07
C ALA A 135 12.16 12.12 12.34
N GLU A 136 10.82 12.09 12.31
CA GLU A 136 10.05 10.85 12.46
C GLU A 136 10.17 9.95 11.20
N LEU A 137 10.26 10.54 10.00
CA LEU A 137 10.55 9.80 8.77
C LEU A 137 11.95 9.16 8.79
N GLU A 138 12.95 9.89 9.24
CA GLU A 138 14.30 9.32 9.44
C GLU A 138 14.27 8.17 10.45
N THR A 139 13.47 8.29 11.51
CA THR A 139 13.30 7.25 12.51
C THR A 139 12.63 6.01 11.91
N LEU A 140 11.57 6.19 11.13
CA LEU A 140 10.89 5.12 10.39
C LEU A 140 11.87 4.38 9.46
N ASN A 141 12.63 5.12 8.66
CA ASN A 141 13.57 4.53 7.69
C ASN A 141 14.66 3.70 8.39
N ARG A 142 15.32 4.26 9.42
CA ARG A 142 16.34 3.53 10.20
C ARG A 142 15.78 2.29 10.90
N ALA A 143 14.58 2.40 11.46
CA ALA A 143 13.92 1.27 12.08
C ALA A 143 13.59 0.16 11.07
N CYS A 144 13.05 0.53 9.90
CA CYS A 144 12.77 -0.43 8.82
C CYS A 144 14.01 -1.17 8.36
N ASP A 145 15.17 -0.49 8.21
CA ASP A 145 16.43 -1.14 7.86
C ASP A 145 16.90 -2.12 8.94
N THR A 146 16.72 -1.74 10.21
CA THR A 146 17.02 -2.63 11.35
C THR A 146 16.11 -3.85 11.36
N LEU A 147 14.79 -3.66 11.16
CA LEU A 147 13.80 -4.74 11.10
C LEU A 147 14.07 -5.68 9.94
N LYS A 148 14.38 -5.18 8.73
CA LYS A 148 14.80 -5.99 7.57
C LYS A 148 16.01 -6.86 7.89
N SER A 149 16.99 -6.32 8.61
CA SER A 149 18.19 -7.05 9.00
C SER A 149 17.91 -8.14 10.03
N ARG A 150 16.98 -7.89 10.96
CA ARG A 150 16.63 -8.79 12.06
C ARG A 150 15.68 -9.92 11.64
N PHE A 151 14.73 -9.63 10.77
CA PHE A 151 13.66 -10.55 10.33
C PHE A 151 13.88 -10.99 8.88
N LYS A 152 14.95 -11.74 8.62
CA LYS A 152 15.34 -12.16 7.25
C LYS A 152 14.37 -13.16 6.60
N ASP A 153 13.49 -13.74 7.36
CA ASP A 153 12.43 -14.65 6.94
C ASP A 153 11.10 -13.94 6.67
N MET A 154 11.08 -12.61 6.79
CA MET A 154 9.95 -11.76 6.43
C MET A 154 10.34 -10.76 5.34
N VAL A 155 9.39 -10.37 4.51
CA VAL A 155 9.54 -9.23 3.60
C VAL A 155 9.03 -7.98 4.30
N VAL A 156 9.91 -7.04 4.60
CA VAL A 156 9.57 -5.75 5.21
C VAL A 156 9.75 -4.66 4.15
N LEU A 157 8.69 -3.93 3.85
CA LEU A 157 8.66 -2.86 2.85
C LEU A 157 8.24 -1.55 3.51
N SER A 158 8.89 -0.45 3.14
CA SER A 158 8.51 0.91 3.55
C SER A 158 8.13 1.71 2.32
N PHE A 159 6.89 2.20 2.28
CA PHE A 159 6.39 2.97 1.15
C PHE A 159 5.95 4.37 1.61
N PRO A 160 6.49 5.43 1.02
CA PRO A 160 7.47 5.49 -0.06
C PRO A 160 8.94 5.51 0.43
N GLY A 161 9.24 5.15 1.68
CA GLY A 161 10.60 5.19 2.26
C GLY A 161 11.66 4.49 1.40
N ASP A 162 11.37 3.28 0.93
CA ASP A 162 12.29 2.47 0.10
C ASP A 162 12.57 3.10 -1.28
N GLU A 163 11.75 4.03 -1.76
CA GLU A 163 11.95 4.69 -3.05
C GLU A 163 13.23 5.53 -3.10
N ALA A 164 13.73 6.00 -1.96
CA ALA A 164 14.98 6.77 -1.89
C ALA A 164 16.17 5.95 -2.42
N ALA A 165 16.25 4.67 -2.06
CA ALA A 165 17.28 3.74 -2.55
C ALA A 165 17.12 3.42 -4.06
N MET A 166 15.94 3.65 -4.62
CA MET A 166 15.63 3.44 -6.05
C MET A 166 15.73 4.71 -6.89
N GLY A 167 16.34 5.77 -6.35
CA GLY A 167 16.52 7.05 -7.03
C GLY A 167 15.28 7.94 -7.02
N GLY A 168 14.45 7.86 -5.99
CA GLY A 168 13.28 8.71 -5.76
C GLY A 168 11.96 8.07 -6.19
N CYS A 169 10.89 8.86 -6.20
CA CYS A 169 9.53 8.41 -6.40
C CYS A 169 9.35 7.49 -7.62
N LEU A 170 8.76 6.32 -7.41
CA LEU A 170 8.52 5.29 -8.43
C LEU A 170 7.19 5.45 -9.18
N ALA A 171 6.40 6.44 -8.81
CA ALA A 171 5.13 6.73 -9.47
C ALA A 171 5.27 7.11 -10.95
N SER A 172 4.16 7.35 -11.62
CA SER A 172 4.09 7.78 -13.02
C SER A 172 4.75 6.81 -14.00
N GLY A 173 4.72 5.52 -13.69
CA GLY A 173 5.27 4.48 -14.55
C GLY A 173 6.80 4.31 -14.49
N ARG A 174 7.49 4.87 -13.48
CA ARG A 174 8.89 4.52 -13.19
C ARG A 174 9.00 3.12 -12.60
N GLY A 175 8.12 2.76 -11.71
CA GLY A 175 7.97 1.44 -11.10
C GLY A 175 6.52 1.01 -11.01
N PHE A 176 5.59 1.95 -10.86
CA PHE A 176 4.16 1.70 -10.85
C PHE A 176 3.35 2.91 -11.34
N PHE A 177 2.08 2.70 -11.59
CA PHE A 177 1.04 3.72 -11.66
C PHE A 177 -0.27 3.14 -11.14
N HIS A 178 -1.24 3.98 -10.84
CA HIS A 178 -2.53 3.57 -10.30
C HIS A 178 -3.60 3.52 -11.40
N ILE A 179 -4.50 2.57 -11.31
CA ILE A 179 -5.68 2.47 -12.17
C ILE A 179 -6.91 2.62 -11.29
N SER A 180 -7.71 3.65 -11.53
CA SER A 180 -8.93 3.89 -10.78
C SER A 180 -9.99 2.82 -11.07
N PRO A 181 -11.04 2.68 -10.25
CA PRO A 181 -12.16 1.79 -10.54
C PRO A 181 -12.90 2.12 -11.85
N THR A 182 -12.75 3.33 -12.36
CA THR A 182 -13.34 3.79 -13.64
C THR A 182 -12.43 3.58 -14.83
N GLY A 183 -11.17 3.15 -14.59
CA GLY A 183 -10.17 2.86 -15.63
C GLY A 183 -9.21 4.03 -15.89
N ASP A 184 -9.28 5.09 -15.09
CA ASP A 184 -8.39 6.23 -15.25
C ASP A 184 -6.95 5.83 -14.89
N ALA A 185 -6.01 6.19 -15.74
CA ALA A 185 -4.58 5.99 -15.49
C ALA A 185 -4.03 7.16 -14.68
N GLU A 186 -3.92 6.95 -13.38
CA GLU A 186 -3.46 7.94 -12.41
C GLU A 186 -1.97 7.74 -12.10
N PRO A 187 -1.21 8.80 -11.89
CA PRO A 187 0.21 8.70 -11.53
C PRO A 187 0.46 7.87 -10.28
N CYS A 188 -0.39 8.06 -9.26
CA CYS A 188 -0.25 7.48 -7.93
C CYS A 188 -1.62 7.53 -7.22
N PRO A 189 -1.93 6.62 -6.26
CA PRO A 189 -3.14 6.72 -5.43
C PRO A 189 -3.28 8.06 -4.69
N PHE A 190 -2.16 8.71 -4.36
CA PHE A 190 -2.14 10.03 -3.71
C PHE A 190 -2.17 11.23 -4.67
N SER A 191 -2.18 10.96 -5.97
CA SER A 191 -2.33 11.97 -7.02
C SER A 191 -3.34 11.46 -8.07
N PRO A 192 -4.64 11.47 -7.74
CA PRO A 192 -5.70 10.91 -8.56
C PRO A 192 -6.07 11.84 -9.72
N ILE A 193 -5.08 12.31 -10.48
CA ILE A 193 -5.22 13.27 -11.57
C ILE A 193 -4.84 12.54 -12.86
N ALA A 194 -5.83 12.15 -13.66
CA ALA A 194 -5.64 11.37 -14.87
C ALA A 194 -5.94 12.18 -16.13
N LYS A 195 -5.10 12.03 -17.15
CA LYS A 195 -5.32 12.55 -18.51
C LYS A 195 -5.83 11.46 -19.48
N HIS A 196 -5.59 10.20 -19.13
CA HIS A 196 -5.90 9.05 -19.98
C HIS A 196 -6.75 8.03 -19.23
N ASN A 197 -7.62 7.33 -19.97
CA ASN A 197 -8.39 6.20 -19.46
C ASN A 197 -8.00 4.93 -20.25
N LEU A 198 -7.79 3.82 -19.55
CA LEU A 198 -7.37 2.55 -20.18
C LEU A 198 -8.50 1.85 -20.97
N LYS A 199 -9.70 2.41 -21.00
CA LYS A 199 -10.75 1.98 -21.92
C LYS A 199 -10.53 2.53 -23.34
N ASP A 200 -9.82 3.67 -23.44
CA ASP A 200 -9.64 4.43 -24.67
C ASP A 200 -8.19 4.39 -25.18
N ALA A 201 -7.23 4.06 -24.32
CA ALA A 201 -5.80 4.00 -24.65
C ALA A 201 -5.15 2.75 -24.03
N SER A 202 -4.18 2.18 -24.73
CA SER A 202 -3.38 1.09 -24.18
C SER A 202 -2.44 1.58 -23.07
N MET A 203 -2.05 0.67 -22.16
CA MET A 203 -1.06 0.95 -21.12
C MET A 203 0.25 1.52 -21.72
N LYS A 204 0.69 1.00 -22.85
CA LYS A 204 1.89 1.45 -23.54
C LYS A 204 1.78 2.91 -23.99
N GLU A 205 0.67 3.29 -24.61
CA GLU A 205 0.41 4.66 -25.04
C GLU A 205 0.38 5.62 -23.85
N VAL A 206 -0.30 5.23 -22.78
CA VAL A 206 -0.34 6.01 -21.52
C VAL A 206 1.07 6.25 -20.98
N LEU A 207 1.86 5.21 -20.81
CA LEU A 207 3.22 5.30 -20.27
C LEU A 207 4.18 6.10 -21.18
N GLN A 208 3.95 6.09 -22.48
CA GLN A 208 4.74 6.85 -23.48
C GLN A 208 4.22 8.26 -23.70
N SER A 209 3.08 8.65 -23.12
CA SER A 209 2.49 9.96 -23.32
C SER A 209 3.38 11.10 -22.78
N ARG A 210 3.23 12.30 -23.38
CA ARG A 210 3.90 13.52 -22.92
C ARG A 210 3.53 13.85 -21.46
N TYR A 211 2.29 13.59 -21.07
CA TYR A 211 1.82 13.79 -19.71
C TYR A 211 2.63 12.95 -18.70
N TYR A 212 2.76 11.65 -18.95
CA TYR A 212 3.55 10.75 -18.08
C TYR A 212 5.06 11.08 -18.11
N ALA A 213 5.59 11.51 -19.26
CA ALA A 213 6.99 11.96 -19.35
C ALA A 213 7.25 13.14 -18.41
N LYS A 214 6.39 14.17 -18.45
CA LYS A 214 6.50 15.34 -17.56
C LYS A 214 6.33 15.00 -16.09
N LEU A 215 5.40 14.09 -15.76
CA LEU A 215 5.24 13.64 -14.38
C LEU A 215 6.49 12.93 -13.86
N ARG A 216 7.15 12.13 -14.69
CA ARG A 216 8.43 11.49 -14.32
C ARG A 216 9.55 12.50 -14.10
N GLU A 217 9.63 13.53 -14.92
CA GLU A 217 10.57 14.65 -14.75
C GLU A 217 10.32 15.37 -13.41
N MET A 218 9.05 15.68 -13.10
CA MET A 218 8.66 16.30 -11.84
C MET A 218 9.03 15.42 -10.62
N ALA A 219 8.77 14.12 -10.71
CA ALA A 219 9.08 13.17 -9.64
C ALA A 219 10.59 13.02 -9.42
N ALA A 220 11.39 13.07 -10.49
CA ALA A 220 12.85 12.99 -10.43
C ALA A 220 13.51 14.26 -9.88
N GLN A 221 12.88 15.42 -10.08
CA GLN A 221 13.39 16.73 -9.59
C GLN A 221 13.01 17.01 -8.12
N ALA A 222 12.24 16.13 -7.51
CA ALA A 222 11.86 16.31 -6.13
C ALA A 222 13.09 16.15 -5.25
N GLY A 223 13.43 17.21 -4.53
CA GLY A 223 14.46 17.22 -3.52
C GLY A 223 14.13 16.33 -2.32
N PRO A 224 14.86 16.46 -1.19
CA PRO A 224 14.57 15.72 0.03
C PRO A 224 13.10 15.84 0.39
N ARG A 225 12.43 14.72 0.65
CA ARG A 225 11.00 14.72 0.99
C ARG A 225 10.82 15.25 2.41
N THR A 226 10.01 16.30 2.54
CA THR A 226 9.43 16.71 3.81
C THR A 226 8.06 16.03 3.94
N GLY A 227 8.00 14.84 4.51
CA GLY A 227 6.77 14.09 4.78
C GLY A 227 5.76 13.98 3.61
N GLY A 228 5.39 12.78 3.24
CA GLY A 228 4.34 12.54 2.26
C GLY A 228 4.80 12.37 0.80
N CYS A 229 3.84 12.21 -0.08
CA CYS A 229 4.03 11.94 -1.50
C CYS A 229 4.38 13.21 -2.27
N VAL A 230 5.47 13.20 -3.04
CA VAL A 230 5.92 14.32 -3.89
C VAL A 230 4.82 14.84 -4.82
N LEU A 231 4.12 13.94 -5.50
CA LEU A 231 3.04 14.34 -6.42
C LEU A 231 1.83 14.89 -5.69
N PHE A 232 1.59 14.44 -4.45
CA PHE A 232 0.56 15.01 -3.59
C PHE A 232 0.88 16.47 -3.22
N GLN A 233 2.11 16.75 -2.82
CA GLN A 233 2.56 18.11 -2.49
C GLN A 233 2.51 19.06 -3.69
N ARG A 234 2.70 18.53 -4.91
CA ARG A 234 2.72 19.29 -6.16
C ARG A 234 1.42 19.15 -6.98
N GLN A 235 0.29 18.88 -6.34
CA GLN A 235 -0.99 18.64 -7.03
C GLN A 235 -1.38 19.76 -8.00
N ALA A 236 -1.15 21.02 -7.63
CA ALA A 236 -1.46 22.15 -8.51
C ALA A 236 -0.65 22.11 -9.83
N GLU A 237 0.61 21.71 -9.77
CA GLU A 237 1.45 21.55 -10.95
C GLU A 237 1.01 20.34 -11.79
N VAL A 238 0.67 19.22 -11.14
CA VAL A 238 0.12 18.04 -11.83
C VAL A 238 -1.18 18.39 -12.54
N GLN A 239 -2.06 19.15 -11.89
CA GLN A 239 -3.32 19.64 -12.49
C GLN A 239 -3.07 20.53 -13.70
N ALA A 240 -2.06 21.42 -13.65
CA ALA A 240 -1.70 22.29 -14.76
C ALA A 240 -1.21 21.52 -16.00
N LEU A 241 -0.68 20.31 -15.85
CA LEU A 241 -0.28 19.48 -16.99
C LEU A 241 -1.45 18.94 -17.81
N LEU A 242 -2.67 18.91 -17.27
CA LEU A 242 -3.85 18.46 -18.02
C LEU A 242 -4.18 19.39 -19.19
N ALA A 243 -3.87 20.69 -19.06
CA ALA A 243 -4.12 21.72 -20.08
C ALA A 243 -3.07 21.73 -21.22
N GLN A 244 -2.02 20.93 -21.10
CA GLN A 244 -0.92 20.83 -22.06
C GLN A 244 -1.05 19.57 -22.92
#